data_5efd27c447c7f52471aeb06ba3c3c0ad
#
_entry.id   5efd27c447c7f52471aeb06ba3c3c0ad
#
_cell.length_a   1.000
_cell.length_b   1.000
_cell.length_c   1.000
_cell.angle_alpha   90.00
_cell.angle_beta   90.00
_cell.angle_gamma   90.00
#
_symmetry.space_group_name_H-M   'P 1'
#
loop_
_entity.id
_entity.type
_entity.pdbx_description
1 polymer ?
#
loop_
_entity_poly.entity_id
_entity_poly.type
_entity_poly.pdbx_seq_one_letter_code
_entity_poly.pdbx_strand_id
1 'polypeptide(L)'
;MMKTNEALFYEVLENLFIGVKIEDEQESLLDPSPRAMKSGIINLLKAKSKYYQSKKQELEKLIDCKCQNNNDLKEELFDKLYSFFKRYLSANGGIYFNDTPLYDSLYTKSDYEKCSLKKDTALFYKTKDLYYVKSETIYKDFCFELENMVFNFDTSSLESKKNNEKIELVFNLKDTDTKTNTLNFSVXXXXXXXXXXXXXXXXXXXNQGIKLNEEALKKAFAKFKKQGSMDYFIHKNALGFLKEQLDLYLFEYLFKEMTAFDAKRLNEINTIKEVALKVILLVSEFENELCKIWNKPRFVLNSHFIVSLDQLKAKNYDLNKITNHKNYPKQVKEWQDLNLKTTDNLLENEFLPLDTLYFKDLEEEIKNLFSEDEINGTLIKSENYQALNSLKNRYKETIDCIYIDPPYNTQNNEFMYADNFKRSSWLSMMENRLELARKLLNDKGVMFVSIDDNEQAYCKVLMDEVFSGGVITL
;
A
#
# COMPACT_ATOMS: atom_id res chain seq x y z
N MET A 1 -24.17 -21.68 11.01
CA MET A 1 -25.38 -21.08 10.43
C MET A 1 -25.01 -20.28 9.19
N MET A 2 -25.60 -20.58 8.04
CA MET A 2 -25.25 -19.95 6.76
C MET A 2 -25.78 -18.51 6.74
N LYS A 3 -24.91 -17.53 6.37
CA LYS A 3 -25.30 -16.12 6.33
C LYS A 3 -26.27 -15.85 5.17
N THR A 4 -27.23 -14.95 5.38
CA THR A 4 -28.16 -14.52 4.34
C THR A 4 -27.43 -13.65 3.31
N ASN A 5 -27.98 -13.52 2.11
CA ASN A 5 -27.42 -12.63 1.08
C ASN A 5 -27.40 -11.18 1.55
N GLU A 6 -28.39 -10.75 2.33
CA GLU A 6 -28.41 -9.42 2.93
C GLU A 6 -27.19 -9.21 3.84
N ALA A 7 -26.92 -10.18 4.73
CA ALA A 7 -25.76 -10.11 5.64
C ALA A 7 -24.45 -10.12 4.86
N LEU A 8 -24.35 -10.96 3.80
CA LEU A 8 -23.16 -11.04 2.97
C LEU A 8 -22.90 -9.74 2.22
N PHE A 9 -23.97 -9.13 1.66
CA PHE A 9 -23.84 -7.86 0.94
C PHE A 9 -23.34 -6.75 1.87
N TYR A 10 -23.96 -6.60 3.04
CA TYR A 10 -23.53 -5.57 3.98
C TYR A 10 -22.12 -5.82 4.52
N GLU A 11 -21.72 -7.08 4.66
CA GLU A 11 -20.35 -7.43 5.03
C GLU A 11 -19.34 -6.98 3.98
N VAL A 12 -19.63 -7.20 2.70
CA VAL A 12 -18.77 -6.76 1.59
C VAL A 12 -18.66 -5.23 1.58
N LEU A 13 -19.78 -4.54 1.74
CA LEU A 13 -19.83 -3.08 1.77
C LEU A 13 -19.09 -2.53 3.00
N GLU A 14 -19.27 -3.17 4.14
CA GLU A 14 -18.60 -2.81 5.39
C GLU A 14 -17.09 -2.96 5.29
N ASN A 15 -16.62 -4.04 4.67
CA ASN A 15 -15.19 -4.27 4.45
C ASN A 15 -14.58 -3.17 3.59
N LEU A 16 -15.31 -2.69 2.59
CA LEU A 16 -14.83 -1.57 1.77
C LEU A 16 -14.62 -0.31 2.61
N PHE A 17 -15.56 0.02 3.50
CA PHE A 17 -15.53 1.26 4.29
C PHE A 17 -14.70 1.15 5.56
N ILE A 18 -14.72 -0.01 6.20
CA ILE A 18 -14.00 -0.19 7.46
C ILE A 18 -12.58 -0.71 7.20
N GLY A 19 -12.43 -1.52 6.14
CA GLY A 19 -11.13 -2.03 5.71
C GLY A 19 -10.50 -2.92 6.75
N VAL A 20 -9.19 -2.88 6.84
CA VAL A 20 -8.44 -3.56 7.90
C VAL A 20 -8.87 -2.89 9.21
N LYS A 21 -9.50 -3.66 10.09
CA LYS A 21 -9.92 -3.17 11.41
C LYS A 21 -8.68 -2.68 12.15
N ILE A 22 -8.50 -1.38 12.16
CA ILE A 22 -7.51 -0.74 13.02
C ILE A 22 -8.20 -0.65 14.36
N GLU A 23 -7.90 -1.59 15.23
CA GLU A 23 -8.36 -1.52 16.62
C GLU A 23 -7.86 -0.20 17.18
N ASP A 24 -8.74 0.47 17.92
CA ASP A 24 -8.41 1.72 18.61
C ASP A 24 -7.34 1.44 19.65
N GLU A 25 -6.09 1.43 19.21
CA GLU A 25 -4.99 1.58 20.16
C GLU A 25 -5.12 3.01 20.68
N GLN A 26 -5.31 3.14 21.96
CA GLN A 26 -5.32 4.44 22.63
C GLN A 26 -4.05 5.17 22.18
N GLU A 27 -4.23 6.19 21.37
CA GLU A 27 -3.14 7.06 21.00
C GLU A 27 -2.55 7.64 22.29
N SER A 28 -1.36 7.20 22.62
CA SER A 28 -0.58 7.88 23.64
C SER A 28 -0.23 9.24 23.04
N LEU A 29 -0.88 10.27 23.53
CA LEU A 29 -0.61 11.67 23.16
C LEU A 29 0.83 12.09 23.50
N LEU A 30 1.60 11.19 24.09
CA LEU A 30 2.93 11.51 24.60
C LEU A 30 4.07 10.91 23.78
N ASP A 31 3.76 10.15 22.72
CA ASP A 31 4.81 9.52 21.92
C ASP A 31 4.80 10.04 20.48
N PRO A 32 5.75 10.94 20.11
CA PRO A 32 5.88 11.40 18.74
C PRO A 32 6.57 10.36 17.85
N SER A 33 6.24 9.09 18.03
CA SER A 33 6.81 8.00 17.25
C SER A 33 6.36 8.08 15.78
N PRO A 34 7.01 7.36 14.85
CA PRO A 34 6.61 7.31 13.44
C PRO A 34 5.16 6.92 13.22
N ARG A 35 4.48 6.35 14.22
CA ARG A 35 3.04 6.05 14.16
C ARG A 35 2.20 7.32 14.00
N ALA A 36 2.65 8.45 14.54
CA ALA A 36 1.95 9.74 14.39
C ALA A 36 1.95 10.21 12.93
N MET A 37 2.95 9.82 12.14
CA MET A 37 3.00 10.15 10.71
C MET A 37 2.02 9.32 9.88
N LYS A 38 1.53 8.21 10.41
CA LYS A 38 0.53 7.35 9.77
C LYS A 38 -0.89 7.80 10.07
N SER A 39 -1.07 8.80 10.92
CA SER A 39 -2.36 9.26 11.41
C SER A 39 -3.30 9.71 10.28
N GLY A 40 -2.75 10.21 9.18
CA GLY A 40 -3.54 10.65 8.03
C GLY A 40 -4.41 9.53 7.46
N ILE A 41 -3.82 8.36 7.22
CA ILE A 41 -4.54 7.21 6.67
C ILE A 41 -5.50 6.63 7.73
N ILE A 42 -5.08 6.58 8.99
CA ILE A 42 -5.91 6.09 10.08
C ILE A 42 -7.15 6.99 10.26
N ASN A 43 -6.96 8.31 10.25
CA ASN A 43 -8.08 9.25 10.36
C ASN A 43 -9.03 9.12 9.18
N LEU A 44 -8.48 8.84 8.00
CA LEU A 44 -9.24 8.60 6.79
C LEU A 44 -10.13 7.37 6.94
N LEU A 45 -9.59 6.28 7.48
CA LEU A 45 -10.34 5.04 7.69
C LEU A 45 -11.43 5.23 8.74
N LYS A 46 -11.17 6.04 9.77
CA LYS A 46 -12.17 6.41 10.76
C LYS A 46 -13.31 7.23 10.13
N ALA A 47 -12.95 8.18 9.25
CA ALA A 47 -13.94 8.97 8.51
C ALA A 47 -14.77 8.10 7.57
N LYS A 48 -14.16 7.11 6.93
CA LYS A 48 -14.87 6.13 6.09
C LYS A 48 -15.94 5.40 6.90
N SER A 49 -15.58 4.94 8.08
CA SER A 49 -16.49 4.19 8.94
C SER A 49 -17.71 5.03 9.36
N LYS A 50 -17.47 6.28 9.78
CA LYS A 50 -18.55 7.20 10.15
C LYS A 50 -19.48 7.51 8.98
N TYR A 51 -18.90 7.76 7.81
CA TYR A 51 -19.64 8.03 6.59
C TYR A 51 -20.53 6.84 6.23
N TYR A 52 -19.97 5.63 6.30
CA TYR A 52 -20.70 4.41 6.02
C TYR A 52 -21.91 4.26 6.96
N GLN A 53 -21.72 4.47 8.26
CA GLN A 53 -22.80 4.32 9.23
C GLN A 53 -23.96 5.27 8.95
N SER A 54 -23.66 6.53 8.55
CA SER A 54 -24.71 7.49 8.25
C SER A 54 -25.45 7.11 6.95
N LYS A 55 -24.73 6.60 5.95
CA LYS A 55 -25.32 6.26 4.65
C LYS A 55 -26.00 4.89 4.61
N LYS A 56 -25.61 3.98 5.50
CA LYS A 56 -26.23 2.66 5.60
C LYS A 56 -27.73 2.78 5.90
N GLN A 57 -28.10 3.67 6.82
CA GLN A 57 -29.50 3.88 7.16
C GLN A 57 -30.32 4.39 5.97
N GLU A 58 -29.74 5.33 5.20
CA GLU A 58 -30.40 5.82 3.98
C GLU A 58 -30.60 4.70 2.96
N LEU A 59 -29.61 3.84 2.81
CA LEU A 59 -29.68 2.70 1.90
C LEU A 59 -30.75 1.69 2.33
N GLU A 60 -30.79 1.38 3.63
CA GLU A 60 -31.80 0.46 4.16
C GLU A 60 -33.22 1.00 3.93
N LYS A 61 -33.43 2.31 4.17
CA LYS A 61 -34.73 2.97 3.93
C LYS A 61 -35.11 2.90 2.44
N LEU A 62 -34.17 3.14 1.54
CA LEU A 62 -34.42 3.06 0.11
C LEU A 62 -34.82 1.65 -0.32
N ILE A 63 -34.13 0.64 0.18
CA ILE A 63 -34.42 -0.76 -0.13
C ILE A 63 -35.82 -1.14 0.38
N ASP A 64 -36.15 -0.76 1.59
CA ASP A 64 -37.47 -1.04 2.18
C ASP A 64 -38.58 -0.35 1.39
N CYS A 65 -38.35 0.90 0.96
CA CYS A 65 -39.30 1.64 0.13
C CYS A 65 -39.51 0.99 -1.24
N LYS A 66 -38.44 0.56 -1.90
CA LYS A 66 -38.51 -0.04 -3.23
C LYS A 66 -39.11 -1.45 -3.20
N CYS A 67 -38.92 -2.20 -2.13
CA CYS A 67 -39.38 -3.58 -2.04
C CYS A 67 -40.80 -3.71 -1.47
N GLN A 68 -41.28 -2.73 -0.70
CA GLN A 68 -42.66 -2.59 -0.19
C GLN A 68 -43.29 -3.94 0.24
N ASN A 69 -42.66 -4.60 1.22
CA ASN A 69 -43.11 -5.88 1.79
C ASN A 69 -43.05 -7.05 0.81
N ASN A 70 -42.44 -6.91 -0.36
CA ASN A 70 -42.21 -7.99 -1.30
C ASN A 70 -40.91 -8.70 -0.92
N ASN A 71 -40.98 -9.75 -0.11
CA ASN A 71 -39.83 -10.47 0.41
C ASN A 71 -39.04 -11.19 -0.71
N ASP A 72 -39.74 -11.67 -1.73
CA ASP A 72 -39.11 -12.37 -2.87
C ASP A 72 -38.22 -11.37 -3.65
N LEU A 73 -38.72 -10.18 -3.90
CA LEU A 73 -37.96 -9.12 -4.57
C LEU A 73 -36.74 -8.70 -3.72
N LYS A 74 -36.95 -8.58 -2.41
CA LYS A 74 -35.88 -8.18 -1.48
C LYS A 74 -34.76 -9.23 -1.47
N GLU A 75 -35.12 -10.51 -1.44
CA GLU A 75 -34.12 -11.60 -1.47
C GLU A 75 -33.35 -11.61 -2.78
N GLU A 76 -34.04 -11.45 -3.91
CA GLU A 76 -33.38 -11.38 -5.22
C GLU A 76 -32.47 -10.14 -5.31
N LEU A 77 -32.94 -9.01 -4.81
CA LEU A 77 -32.14 -7.78 -4.80
C LEU A 77 -30.82 -8.00 -4.06
N PHE A 78 -30.85 -8.54 -2.86
CA PHE A 78 -29.62 -8.79 -2.09
C PHE A 78 -28.74 -9.85 -2.73
N ASP A 79 -29.33 -10.88 -3.35
CA ASP A 79 -28.56 -11.88 -4.08
C ASP A 79 -27.76 -11.22 -5.21
N LYS A 80 -28.42 -10.35 -6.00
CA LYS A 80 -27.78 -9.69 -7.15
C LYS A 80 -26.78 -8.61 -6.70
N LEU A 81 -27.12 -7.84 -5.66
CA LEU A 81 -26.19 -6.86 -5.09
C LEU A 81 -24.92 -7.54 -4.58
N TYR A 82 -25.07 -8.61 -3.83
CA TYR A 82 -23.93 -9.36 -3.32
C TYR A 82 -23.09 -9.93 -4.45
N SER A 83 -23.76 -10.61 -5.42
CA SER A 83 -23.08 -11.23 -6.56
C SER A 83 -22.29 -10.23 -7.38
N PHE A 84 -22.82 -9.02 -7.52
CA PHE A 84 -22.14 -7.96 -8.27
C PHE A 84 -20.98 -7.36 -7.46
N PHE A 85 -21.26 -6.86 -6.26
CA PHE A 85 -20.26 -6.06 -5.52
C PHE A 85 -19.11 -6.90 -4.99
N LYS A 86 -19.29 -8.18 -4.69
CA LYS A 86 -18.18 -9.02 -4.22
C LYS A 86 -17.06 -9.14 -5.26
N ARG A 87 -17.37 -8.87 -6.54
CA ARG A 87 -16.38 -8.96 -7.63
C ARG A 87 -15.42 -7.77 -7.64
N TYR A 88 -15.85 -6.64 -7.09
CA TYR A 88 -15.11 -5.39 -7.23
C TYR A 88 -14.65 -4.79 -5.92
N LEU A 89 -15.26 -5.16 -4.82
CA LEU A 89 -14.93 -4.61 -3.51
C LEU A 89 -14.04 -5.61 -2.77
N SER A 90 -12.83 -5.20 -2.46
CA SER A 90 -11.88 -6.07 -1.78
C SER A 90 -12.00 -5.96 -0.26
N ALA A 91 -11.57 -7.01 0.44
CA ALA A 91 -11.62 -7.05 1.90
C ALA A 91 -10.69 -6.03 2.55
N ASN A 92 -9.69 -5.54 1.83
CA ASN A 92 -8.75 -4.54 2.35
C ASN A 92 -9.17 -3.09 2.01
N GLY A 93 -10.39 -2.91 1.52
CA GLY A 93 -10.98 -1.58 1.37
C GLY A 93 -10.79 -0.92 0.02
N GLY A 94 -10.30 -1.65 -0.97
CA GLY A 94 -10.11 -1.10 -2.31
C GLY A 94 -11.19 -1.53 -3.29
N ILE A 95 -11.38 -0.74 -4.33
CA ILE A 95 -12.23 -1.10 -5.47
C ILE A 95 -11.30 -1.68 -6.55
N TYR A 96 -11.49 -2.96 -6.86
CA TYR A 96 -10.56 -3.67 -7.72
C TYR A 96 -11.25 -4.88 -8.35
N PHE A 97 -10.71 -5.35 -9.48
CA PHE A 97 -11.19 -6.58 -10.10
C PHE A 97 -10.78 -7.79 -9.28
N ASN A 98 -11.74 -8.45 -8.63
CA ASN A 98 -11.48 -9.75 -8.02
C ASN A 98 -11.89 -10.88 -8.98
N ASP A 99 -13.07 -10.75 -9.55
CA ASP A 99 -13.65 -11.75 -10.45
C ASP A 99 -14.74 -11.05 -11.26
N THR A 100 -14.51 -10.82 -12.53
CA THR A 100 -15.40 -10.01 -13.35
C THR A 100 -15.83 -10.76 -14.61
N PRO A 101 -17.04 -10.44 -15.13
CA PRO A 101 -17.44 -10.98 -16.44
C PRO A 101 -16.49 -10.57 -17.56
N LEU A 102 -15.96 -9.35 -17.51
CA LEU A 102 -15.00 -8.90 -18.50
C LEU A 102 -13.74 -9.76 -18.49
N TYR A 103 -13.27 -10.07 -17.28
CA TYR A 103 -12.07 -10.89 -17.09
C TYR A 103 -12.29 -12.30 -17.67
N ASP A 104 -13.45 -12.87 -17.39
CA ASP A 104 -13.81 -14.20 -17.89
C ASP A 104 -14.03 -14.20 -19.40
N SER A 105 -14.55 -13.11 -19.97
CA SER A 105 -14.80 -13.02 -21.40
C SER A 105 -13.55 -12.82 -22.23
N LEU A 106 -12.46 -12.32 -21.62
CA LEU A 106 -11.19 -12.11 -22.32
C LEU A 106 -10.46 -13.42 -22.63
N TYR A 107 -10.62 -14.41 -21.75
CA TYR A 107 -9.88 -15.67 -21.84
C TYR A 107 -10.73 -16.83 -21.36
N THR A 108 -10.53 -17.98 -21.97
CA THR A 108 -11.12 -19.23 -21.47
C THR A 108 -10.36 -19.68 -20.21
N LYS A 109 -10.96 -20.62 -19.49
CA LYS A 109 -10.31 -21.21 -18.31
C LYS A 109 -8.94 -21.80 -18.67
N SER A 110 -8.86 -22.45 -19.82
CA SER A 110 -7.62 -23.06 -20.31
C SER A 110 -6.55 -21.97 -20.59
N ASP A 111 -6.96 -20.86 -21.18
CA ASP A 111 -6.03 -19.74 -21.43
C ASP A 111 -5.54 -19.13 -20.11
N TYR A 112 -6.42 -19.03 -19.13
CA TYR A 112 -6.05 -18.49 -17.83
C TYR A 112 -4.99 -19.36 -17.15
N GLU A 113 -5.18 -20.67 -17.15
CA GLU A 113 -4.25 -21.61 -16.54
C GLU A 113 -2.87 -21.57 -17.21
N LYS A 114 -2.85 -21.37 -18.54
CA LYS A 114 -1.61 -21.34 -19.32
C LYS A 114 -0.94 -19.98 -19.34
N CYS A 115 -1.69 -18.91 -19.27
CA CYS A 115 -1.21 -17.54 -19.54
C CYS A 115 -1.72 -16.55 -18.49
N SER A 116 -1.58 -16.89 -17.22
CA SER A 116 -2.05 -16.02 -16.12
C SER A 116 -1.40 -14.63 -16.16
N LEU A 117 -0.13 -14.55 -16.59
CA LEU A 117 0.59 -13.28 -16.68
C LEU A 117 -0.01 -12.36 -17.74
N LYS A 118 -0.43 -12.92 -18.88
CA LYS A 118 -1.09 -12.14 -19.94
C LYS A 118 -2.42 -11.57 -19.44
N LYS A 119 -3.19 -12.39 -18.71
CA LYS A 119 -4.48 -11.99 -18.17
C LYS A 119 -4.32 -10.83 -17.18
N ASP A 120 -3.32 -10.91 -16.32
CA ASP A 120 -3.02 -9.87 -15.33
C ASP A 120 -2.62 -8.56 -16.02
N THR A 121 -1.84 -8.65 -17.09
CA THR A 121 -1.44 -7.48 -17.88
C THR A 121 -2.63 -6.84 -18.58
N ALA A 122 -3.49 -7.65 -19.20
CA ALA A 122 -4.71 -7.16 -19.84
C ALA A 122 -5.61 -6.47 -18.82
N LEU A 123 -5.68 -7.02 -17.61
CA LEU A 123 -6.45 -6.45 -16.51
C LEU A 123 -5.95 -5.04 -16.17
N PHE A 124 -4.63 -4.83 -16.12
CA PHE A 124 -4.07 -3.49 -15.89
C PHE A 124 -4.60 -2.49 -16.92
N TYR A 125 -4.53 -2.84 -18.22
CA TYR A 125 -4.93 -1.91 -19.27
C TYR A 125 -6.44 -1.63 -19.28
N LYS A 126 -7.23 -2.51 -18.68
CA LYS A 126 -8.66 -2.27 -18.51
C LYS A 126 -8.98 -1.46 -17.24
N THR A 127 -8.10 -1.48 -16.24
CA THR A 127 -8.34 -0.89 -14.93
C THR A 127 -7.25 0.09 -14.49
N LYS A 128 -6.54 0.69 -15.44
CA LYS A 128 -5.38 1.56 -15.13
C LYS A 128 -5.73 2.83 -14.38
N ASP A 129 -6.99 3.04 -14.06
CA ASP A 129 -7.44 4.20 -13.29
C ASP A 129 -7.29 3.99 -11.78
N LEU A 130 -6.14 3.48 -11.36
CA LEU A 130 -5.86 3.21 -9.95
C LEU A 130 -4.64 3.99 -9.47
N TYR A 131 -4.76 4.55 -8.26
CA TYR A 131 -3.59 4.98 -7.49
C TYR A 131 -3.15 3.82 -6.63
N TYR A 132 -1.89 3.43 -6.76
CA TYR A 132 -1.29 2.44 -5.87
C TYR A 132 -0.84 3.16 -4.59
N VAL A 133 -1.35 2.70 -3.45
CA VAL A 133 -1.01 3.26 -2.15
C VAL A 133 -0.13 2.23 -1.43
N LYS A 134 1.12 2.60 -1.20
CA LYS A 134 2.04 1.72 -0.48
C LYS A 134 1.51 1.51 0.93
N SER A 135 1.16 0.27 1.25
CA SER A 135 0.79 -0.10 2.60
C SER A 135 2.05 -0.53 3.36
N GLU A 136 2.21 -0.02 4.57
CA GLU A 136 3.29 -0.48 5.42
C GLU A 136 2.93 -1.85 5.98
N THR A 137 3.93 -2.71 6.10
CA THR A 137 3.75 -4.03 6.65
C THR A 137 3.57 -3.89 8.16
N ILE A 138 2.33 -3.96 8.63
CA ILE A 138 2.01 -3.98 10.05
C ILE A 138 1.50 -5.37 10.39
N TYR A 139 2.24 -6.08 11.25
CA TYR A 139 1.83 -7.38 11.71
C TYR A 139 0.96 -7.22 12.95
N LYS A 140 -0.22 -7.85 12.91
CA LYS A 140 -1.16 -7.86 14.03
C LYS A 140 -1.34 -9.27 14.55
N ASP A 141 -1.86 -9.39 15.76
CA ASP A 141 -2.28 -10.68 16.30
C ASP A 141 -3.19 -11.37 15.28
N PHE A 142 -2.92 -12.63 15.01
CA PHE A 142 -3.62 -13.34 13.97
C PHE A 142 -3.98 -14.73 14.45
N CYS A 143 -5.23 -15.11 14.24
CA CYS A 143 -5.75 -16.42 14.58
C CYS A 143 -6.43 -17.03 13.34
N PHE A 144 -6.06 -18.24 12.99
CA PHE A 144 -6.69 -18.93 11.87
C PHE A 144 -6.61 -20.42 12.04
N GLU A 145 -7.44 -21.14 11.30
CA GLU A 145 -7.44 -22.60 11.27
C GLU A 145 -6.79 -23.09 9.98
N LEU A 146 -5.90 -24.07 10.12
CA LEU A 146 -5.22 -24.70 8.99
C LEU A 146 -5.03 -26.18 9.32
N GLU A 147 -5.50 -27.07 8.44
CA GLU A 147 -5.40 -28.52 8.59
C GLU A 147 -5.90 -29.02 9.96
N ASN A 148 -7.07 -28.52 10.37
CA ASN A 148 -7.76 -28.87 11.62
C ASN A 148 -7.00 -28.47 12.89
N MET A 149 -6.09 -27.49 12.75
CA MET A 149 -5.37 -26.90 13.89
C MET A 149 -5.55 -25.41 13.90
N VAL A 150 -5.65 -24.83 15.11
CA VAL A 150 -5.79 -23.39 15.29
C VAL A 150 -4.41 -22.83 15.59
N PHE A 151 -4.02 -21.81 14.81
CA PHE A 151 -2.75 -21.10 14.98
C PHE A 151 -3.04 -19.70 15.49
N ASN A 152 -2.52 -19.39 16.67
CA ASN A 152 -2.59 -18.06 17.28
C ASN A 152 -1.21 -17.43 17.28
N PHE A 153 -1.10 -16.21 16.73
CA PHE A 153 0.14 -15.45 16.71
C PHE A 153 -0.03 -14.17 17.53
N ASP A 154 0.80 -14.04 18.55
CA ASP A 154 0.85 -12.89 19.45
C ASP A 154 2.00 -11.99 19.01
N THR A 155 1.68 -10.77 18.60
CA THR A 155 2.65 -9.79 18.10
C THR A 155 3.01 -8.73 19.14
N SER A 156 2.59 -8.91 20.39
CA SER A 156 2.86 -7.93 21.45
C SER A 156 4.35 -7.67 21.68
N SER A 157 5.20 -8.65 21.36
CA SER A 157 6.66 -8.54 21.49
C SER A 157 7.34 -7.90 20.26
N LEU A 158 6.60 -7.62 19.20
CA LEU A 158 7.17 -6.99 18.01
C LEU A 158 7.42 -5.50 18.28
N GLU A 159 8.70 -5.14 18.31
CA GLU A 159 9.10 -3.75 18.42
C GLU A 159 8.84 -3.04 17.09
N SER A 160 8.59 -1.74 17.15
CA SER A 160 8.41 -0.94 15.94
C SER A 160 9.67 -1.01 15.08
N LYS A 161 9.48 -1.39 13.83
CA LYS A 161 10.56 -1.54 12.87
C LYS A 161 11.19 -0.19 12.56
N LYS A 162 12.50 -0.09 12.74
CA LYS A 162 13.24 1.08 12.28
C LYS A 162 13.39 0.98 10.75
N ASN A 163 13.23 2.10 10.08
CA ASN A 163 13.43 2.14 8.64
C ASN A 163 14.85 1.68 8.29
N ASN A 164 14.97 0.88 7.24
CA ASN A 164 16.23 0.37 6.69
C ASN A 164 16.87 -0.80 7.45
N GLU A 165 16.12 -1.48 8.31
CA GLU A 165 16.63 -2.71 8.93
C GLU A 165 16.00 -3.94 8.25
N LYS A 166 16.86 -4.88 7.88
CA LYS A 166 16.44 -6.19 7.40
C LYS A 166 15.96 -6.97 8.62
N ILE A 167 14.65 -7.17 8.72
CA ILE A 167 14.07 -7.87 9.87
C ILE A 167 13.53 -9.21 9.42
N GLU A 168 14.02 -10.25 10.04
CA GLU A 168 13.51 -11.59 9.87
C GLU A 168 12.59 -11.89 11.04
N LEU A 169 11.38 -12.39 10.74
CA LEU A 169 10.44 -12.77 11.79
C LEU A 169 10.87 -14.09 12.42
N VAL A 170 10.86 -14.12 13.73
CA VAL A 170 11.13 -15.33 14.51
C VAL A 170 9.85 -15.75 15.22
N PHE A 171 9.45 -17.00 15.06
CA PHE A 171 8.25 -17.57 15.66
C PHE A 171 8.65 -18.49 16.80
N ASN A 172 8.20 -18.17 18.01
CA ASN A 172 8.49 -18.97 19.21
C ASN A 172 7.19 -19.59 19.71
N LEU A 173 7.18 -20.91 19.89
CA LEU A 173 6.03 -21.61 20.46
C LEU A 173 5.94 -21.30 21.94
N LYS A 174 4.83 -20.69 22.37
CA LYS A 174 4.57 -20.38 23.77
C LYS A 174 4.00 -21.60 24.52
N ASP A 175 2.91 -22.12 23.98
CA ASP A 175 2.20 -23.25 24.57
C ASP A 175 1.27 -23.86 23.53
N THR A 176 0.68 -24.99 23.90
CA THR A 176 -0.29 -25.71 23.08
C THR A 176 -1.48 -26.12 23.93
N ASP A 177 -2.65 -26.22 23.31
CA ASP A 177 -3.86 -26.76 23.93
C ASP A 177 -4.29 -27.97 23.12
N THR A 178 -4.06 -29.17 23.67
CA THR A 178 -4.39 -30.43 23.01
C THR A 178 -5.88 -30.66 22.87
N LYS A 179 -6.68 -30.07 23.77
CA LYS A 179 -8.16 -30.22 23.74
C LYS A 179 -8.77 -29.51 22.53
N THR A 180 -8.23 -28.36 22.16
CA THR A 180 -8.74 -27.54 21.06
C THR A 180 -7.83 -27.59 19.83
N ASN A 181 -6.74 -28.37 19.87
CA ASN A 181 -5.71 -28.40 18.81
C ASN A 181 -5.20 -26.99 18.48
N THR A 182 -4.89 -26.22 19.51
CA THR A 182 -4.44 -24.85 19.37
C THR A 182 -2.94 -24.72 19.64
N LEU A 183 -2.23 -24.04 18.73
CA LEU A 183 -0.82 -23.70 18.87
C LEU A 183 -0.70 -22.17 19.04
N ASN A 184 -0.08 -21.77 20.15
CA ASN A 184 0.11 -20.33 20.47
C ASN A 184 1.57 -19.96 20.25
N PHE A 185 1.82 -19.01 19.36
CA PHE A 185 3.16 -18.51 19.02
C PHE A 185 3.29 -17.04 19.43
N SER A 186 4.52 -16.68 19.87
CA SER A 186 4.91 -15.27 19.95
C SER A 186 5.81 -14.97 18.75
N VAL A 187 5.65 -13.79 18.27
CA VAL A 187 6.42 -13.35 17.11
C VAL A 187 7.38 -12.26 17.54
N UNK A 188 8.62 -12.39 17.19
CA UNK A 188 9.65 -11.40 17.58
C UNK A 188 10.42 -11.01 16.33
N UNK A 189 11.21 -10.05 16.34
CA UNK A 189 12.10 -9.57 15.33
C UNK A 189 13.51 -9.93 15.75
N UNK A 190 14.22 -10.49 14.93
CA UNK A 190 15.60 -10.82 15.29
C UNK A 190 16.52 -10.24 14.29
N UNK A 191 17.54 -10.01 14.83
CA UNK A 191 18.57 -9.43 14.01
C UNK A 191 19.23 -10.59 13.30
N UNK A 192 19.43 -10.68 12.35
CA UNK A 192 19.88 -11.61 11.40
C UNK A 192 20.43 -12.94 11.93
N UNK A 193 20.28 -13.84 11.65
CA UNK A 193 20.89 -15.04 11.62
C UNK A 193 20.36 -16.28 12.20
N UNK A 194 19.41 -16.56 12.28
CA UNK A 194 19.02 -17.79 12.84
C UNK A 194 18.05 -18.57 12.02
N UNK A 195 18.32 -19.32 11.12
CA UNK A 195 17.54 -20.15 10.25
C UNK A 195 17.07 -21.46 10.81
N UNK A 196 17.07 -21.81 11.78
CA UNK A 196 16.63 -23.04 12.32
C UNK A 196 15.33 -23.00 13.09
N UNK A 197 14.75 -22.20 12.90
CA UNK A 197 13.52 -22.03 13.65
C UNK A 197 12.42 -23.02 13.31
N UNK A 198 12.25 -23.41 12.22
CA UNK A 198 11.24 -24.34 11.84
C UNK A 198 11.46 -25.75 12.34
N UNK A 199 12.51 -26.12 12.37
CA UNK A 199 12.86 -27.40 12.88
C UNK A 199 12.77 -27.47 14.38
N UNK A 200 13.03 -26.62 14.95
CA UNK A 200 12.92 -26.47 16.39
C UNK A 200 11.48 -26.43 16.86
N UNK A 201 10.76 -25.84 16.12
CA UNK A 201 9.34 -25.78 16.44
C UNK A 201 8.61 -27.09 16.18
N UNK A 202 8.99 -27.77 15.33
CA UNK A 202 8.44 -29.04 15.09
C UNK A 202 8.81 -30.06 16.14
N UNK A 203 9.77 -29.92 16.63
CA UNK A 203 10.18 -30.73 17.73
C UNK A 203 9.50 -30.39 19.03
N UNK A 204 9.27 -29.32 19.10
CA UNK A 204 8.55 -28.85 20.27
C UNK A 204 7.07 -29.25 20.21
N UNK A 205 6.53 -29.22 19.19
CA UNK A 205 5.18 -29.64 19.03
C UNK A 205 4.94 -31.14 19.17
N UNK A 206 5.88 -31.77 18.82
CA UNK A 206 5.82 -33.19 19.05
C UNK A 206 5.95 -33.57 20.50
N ASN A 207 6.68 -32.94 21.21
CA ASN A 207 6.86 -33.19 22.66
C ASN A 207 5.63 -32.80 23.48
N GLN A 208 4.79 -31.96 23.01
CA GLN A 208 3.59 -31.52 23.70
C GLN A 208 2.30 -32.23 23.24
N GLY A 209 2.45 -33.29 22.50
CA GLY A 209 1.33 -34.16 22.12
C GLY A 209 0.54 -33.78 20.87
N ILE A 210 1.05 -32.83 20.10
CA ILE A 210 0.43 -32.44 18.84
C ILE A 210 1.31 -32.90 17.67
N LYS A 211 0.72 -33.70 16.79
CA LYS A 211 1.40 -34.17 15.58
C LYS A 211 1.25 -33.12 14.49
N LEU A 212 2.33 -32.42 14.22
CA LEU A 212 2.37 -31.37 13.20
C LEU A 212 3.55 -31.64 12.27
N ASN A 213 3.29 -31.68 10.97
CA ASN A 213 4.39 -31.81 10.02
C ASN A 213 5.01 -30.43 9.72
N GLU A 214 6.25 -30.47 9.29
CA GLU A 214 7.02 -29.24 9.00
C GLU A 214 6.36 -28.40 7.93
N GLU A 215 5.73 -29.05 6.94
CA GLU A 215 5.08 -28.37 5.82
C GLU A 215 3.88 -27.53 6.27
N ALA A 216 3.06 -28.08 7.17
CA ALA A 216 1.91 -27.36 7.74
C ALA A 216 2.38 -26.14 8.52
N LEU A 217 3.48 -26.29 9.27
CA LEU A 217 4.06 -25.17 10.04
C LEU A 217 4.58 -24.07 9.11
N LYS A 218 5.26 -24.45 8.02
CA LYS A 218 5.74 -23.49 7.01
C LYS A 218 4.57 -22.72 6.36
N LYS A 219 3.49 -23.44 6.05
CA LYS A 219 2.28 -22.82 5.48
C LYS A 219 1.65 -21.83 6.45
N ALA A 220 1.62 -22.17 7.74
CA ALA A 220 1.06 -21.29 8.77
C ALA A 220 1.89 -20.01 8.91
N PHE A 221 3.21 -20.15 8.94
CA PHE A 221 4.12 -19.00 9.02
C PHE A 221 4.01 -18.13 7.78
N ALA A 222 3.91 -18.72 6.59
CA ALA A 222 3.73 -18.01 5.34
C ALA A 222 2.42 -17.23 5.33
N LYS A 223 1.34 -17.84 5.84
CA LYS A 223 0.04 -17.20 5.94
C LYS A 223 0.07 -15.99 6.89
N PHE A 224 0.77 -16.12 8.01
CA PHE A 224 0.95 -15.00 8.93
C PHE A 224 1.71 -13.87 8.25
N LYS A 225 2.80 -14.17 7.55
CA LYS A 225 3.62 -13.17 6.87
C LYS A 225 2.85 -12.42 5.78
N LYS A 226 1.89 -13.07 5.13
CA LYS A 226 1.09 -12.48 4.05
C LYS A 226 0.13 -11.40 4.53
N GLN A 227 -0.22 -11.36 5.82
CA GLN A 227 -1.18 -10.36 6.31
C GLN A 227 -0.71 -8.94 6.05
N GLY A 228 0.60 -8.72 6.00
CA GLY A 228 1.18 -7.40 5.78
C GLY A 228 1.51 -7.06 4.33
N SER A 229 1.20 -7.95 3.38
CA SER A 229 1.65 -7.80 1.99
C SER A 229 0.53 -7.40 1.02
N MET A 230 -0.63 -6.98 1.53
CA MET A 230 -1.77 -6.64 0.69
C MET A 230 -1.65 -5.23 0.14
N ASP A 231 -1.74 -5.10 -1.18
CA ASP A 231 -1.75 -3.81 -1.85
C ASP A 231 -3.08 -3.09 -1.59
N TYR A 232 -3.01 -1.77 -1.47
CA TYR A 232 -4.18 -0.92 -1.34
C TYR A 232 -4.25 -0.01 -2.56
N PHE A 233 -5.45 0.16 -3.11
CA PHE A 233 -5.68 1.00 -4.28
C PHE A 233 -6.78 2.02 -4.01
N ILE A 234 -6.61 3.22 -4.57
CA ILE A 234 -7.67 4.23 -4.63
C ILE A 234 -8.06 4.36 -6.10
N HIS A 235 -9.35 4.24 -6.41
CA HIS A 235 -9.82 4.27 -7.80
C HIS A 235 -10.02 5.72 -8.26
N LYS A 236 -9.40 6.07 -9.39
CA LYS A 236 -9.48 7.43 -9.94
C LYS A 236 -10.87 7.76 -10.49
N ASN A 237 -11.60 6.76 -10.96
CA ASN A 237 -12.92 6.93 -11.57
C ASN A 237 -13.82 5.74 -11.22
N ALA A 238 -14.13 5.60 -9.94
CA ALA A 238 -14.95 4.49 -9.45
C ALA A 238 -16.35 4.51 -10.05
N LEU A 239 -16.93 5.70 -10.20
CA LEU A 239 -18.28 5.85 -10.75
C LEU A 239 -18.36 5.30 -12.17
N GLY A 240 -17.47 5.73 -13.06
CA GLY A 240 -17.46 5.28 -14.45
C GLY A 240 -17.18 3.79 -14.55
N PHE A 241 -16.21 3.31 -13.78
CA PHE A 241 -15.84 1.90 -13.77
C PHE A 241 -17.00 1.01 -13.31
N LEU A 242 -17.58 1.32 -12.16
CA LEU A 242 -18.65 0.48 -11.61
C LEU A 242 -19.94 0.55 -12.43
N LYS A 243 -20.26 1.70 -13.02
CA LYS A 243 -21.42 1.83 -13.90
C LYS A 243 -21.26 0.94 -15.13
N GLU A 244 -20.09 0.98 -15.76
CA GLU A 244 -19.81 0.13 -16.93
C GLU A 244 -19.94 -1.35 -16.57
N GLN A 245 -19.36 -1.74 -15.42
CA GLN A 245 -19.43 -3.13 -14.97
C GLN A 245 -20.87 -3.54 -14.63
N LEU A 246 -21.65 -2.63 -14.05
CA LEU A 246 -23.06 -2.91 -13.76
C LEU A 246 -23.86 -3.16 -15.04
N ASP A 247 -23.65 -2.36 -16.08
CA ASP A 247 -24.32 -2.54 -17.37
C ASP A 247 -23.97 -3.91 -17.97
N LEU A 248 -22.69 -4.31 -17.90
CA LEU A 248 -22.27 -5.63 -18.37
C LEU A 248 -22.90 -6.75 -17.55
N TYR A 249 -22.96 -6.58 -16.23
CA TYR A 249 -23.54 -7.57 -15.33
C TYR A 249 -25.03 -7.76 -15.62
N LEU A 250 -25.79 -6.66 -15.76
CA LEU A 250 -27.22 -6.71 -16.02
C LEU A 250 -27.50 -7.39 -17.35
N PHE A 251 -26.71 -7.08 -18.37
CA PHE A 251 -26.87 -7.71 -19.68
C PHE A 251 -26.56 -9.21 -19.60
N GLU A 252 -25.42 -9.60 -19.01
CA GLU A 252 -24.97 -11.00 -18.99
C GLU A 252 -25.83 -11.88 -18.09
N TYR A 253 -26.24 -11.39 -16.93
CA TYR A 253 -26.86 -12.23 -15.90
C TYR A 253 -28.39 -12.11 -15.82
N LEU A 254 -28.96 -10.95 -16.13
CA LEU A 254 -30.38 -10.72 -15.96
C LEU A 254 -31.14 -10.82 -17.27
N PHE A 255 -30.61 -10.22 -18.34
CA PHE A 255 -31.29 -10.22 -19.64
C PHE A 255 -31.10 -11.52 -20.42
N LYS A 256 -29.94 -12.15 -20.32
CA LYS A 256 -29.62 -13.39 -21.03
C LYS A 256 -30.47 -14.57 -20.56
N GLU A 257 -30.92 -14.55 -19.30
CA GLU A 257 -31.75 -15.59 -18.73
C GLU A 257 -33.26 -15.41 -19.11
N MET A 258 -33.61 -14.28 -19.65
CA MET A 258 -35.01 -13.98 -20.00
C MET A 258 -35.39 -14.64 -21.33
N THR A 259 -36.42 -15.49 -21.30
CA THR A 259 -36.96 -16.13 -22.50
C THR A 259 -38.05 -15.28 -23.15
N ALA A 260 -38.64 -14.33 -22.43
CA ALA A 260 -39.65 -13.40 -22.92
C ALA A 260 -39.62 -12.12 -22.08
N PHE A 261 -40.01 -10.99 -22.70
CA PHE A 261 -40.15 -9.73 -21.98
C PHE A 261 -41.39 -9.76 -21.11
N ASP A 262 -41.20 -9.54 -19.82
CA ASP A 262 -42.23 -9.54 -18.79
C ASP A 262 -42.12 -8.21 -18.03
N ALA A 263 -43.24 -7.46 -17.96
CA ALA A 263 -43.26 -6.15 -17.29
C ALA A 263 -42.88 -6.28 -15.82
N LYS A 264 -43.31 -7.35 -15.15
CA LYS A 264 -42.93 -7.61 -13.76
C LYS A 264 -41.41 -7.79 -13.62
N ARG A 265 -40.82 -8.59 -14.52
CA ARG A 265 -39.38 -8.87 -14.51
C ARG A 265 -38.58 -7.60 -14.81
N LEU A 266 -39.05 -6.78 -15.77
CA LEU A 266 -38.40 -5.51 -16.08
C LEU A 266 -38.41 -4.54 -14.88
N ASN A 267 -39.52 -4.50 -14.13
CA ASN A 267 -39.63 -3.69 -12.93
C ASN A 267 -38.64 -4.16 -11.85
N GLU A 268 -38.49 -5.48 -11.70
CA GLU A 268 -37.56 -6.06 -10.76
C GLU A 268 -36.11 -5.70 -11.13
N ILE A 269 -35.76 -5.81 -12.41
CA ILE A 269 -34.42 -5.45 -12.92
C ILE A 269 -34.15 -3.95 -12.71
N ASN A 270 -35.16 -3.11 -12.98
CA ASN A 270 -35.03 -1.66 -12.76
C ASN A 270 -34.81 -1.33 -11.27
N THR A 271 -35.49 -2.04 -10.39
CA THR A 271 -35.30 -1.87 -8.94
C THR A 271 -33.85 -2.23 -8.55
N ILE A 272 -33.37 -3.37 -9.05
CA ILE A 272 -31.99 -3.81 -8.80
C ILE A 272 -30.99 -2.76 -9.30
N LYS A 273 -31.21 -2.25 -10.52
CA LYS A 273 -30.34 -1.24 -11.13
C LYS A 273 -30.33 0.06 -10.30
N GLU A 274 -31.51 0.54 -9.87
CA GLU A 274 -31.62 1.77 -9.08
C GLU A 274 -30.88 1.66 -7.76
N VAL A 275 -31.06 0.55 -7.04
CA VAL A 275 -30.38 0.34 -5.76
C VAL A 275 -28.88 0.19 -5.98
N ALA A 276 -28.48 -0.58 -7.00
CA ALA A 276 -27.04 -0.76 -7.31
C ALA A 276 -26.38 0.57 -7.66
N LEU A 277 -27.06 1.43 -8.43
CA LEU A 277 -26.54 2.78 -8.75
C LEU A 277 -26.40 3.63 -7.50
N LYS A 278 -27.34 3.53 -6.55
CA LYS A 278 -27.22 4.28 -5.29
C LYS A 278 -26.00 3.83 -4.51
N VAL A 279 -25.75 2.53 -4.45
CA VAL A 279 -24.53 1.99 -3.80
C VAL A 279 -23.27 2.47 -4.52
N ILE A 280 -23.28 2.44 -5.86
CA ILE A 280 -22.15 2.91 -6.68
C ILE A 280 -21.87 4.39 -6.39
N LEU A 281 -22.89 5.22 -6.32
CA LEU A 281 -22.74 6.65 -5.99
C LEU A 281 -22.12 6.82 -4.60
N LEU A 282 -22.60 6.04 -3.64
CA LEU A 282 -22.11 6.08 -2.27
C LEU A 282 -20.61 5.78 -2.20
N VAL A 283 -20.17 4.67 -2.81
CA VAL A 283 -18.77 4.28 -2.77
C VAL A 283 -17.90 5.23 -3.62
N SER A 284 -18.45 5.72 -4.74
CA SER A 284 -17.71 6.62 -5.65
C SER A 284 -17.45 7.98 -5.03
N GLU A 285 -18.41 8.55 -4.31
CA GLU A 285 -18.24 9.83 -3.62
C GLU A 285 -17.08 9.77 -2.65
N PHE A 286 -17.00 8.67 -1.89
CA PHE A 286 -15.92 8.54 -0.92
C PHE A 286 -14.58 8.28 -1.62
N GLU A 287 -14.57 7.47 -2.68
CA GLU A 287 -13.35 7.22 -3.44
C GLU A 287 -12.79 8.52 -4.05
N ASN A 288 -13.67 9.41 -4.51
CA ASN A 288 -13.26 10.73 -5.02
C ASN A 288 -12.60 11.57 -3.92
N GLU A 289 -13.14 11.52 -2.70
CA GLU A 289 -12.53 12.23 -1.57
C GLU A 289 -11.16 11.65 -1.23
N LEU A 290 -11.01 10.32 -1.30
CA LEU A 290 -9.73 9.66 -1.09
C LEU A 290 -8.70 10.12 -2.13
N CYS A 291 -9.11 10.26 -3.40
CA CYS A 291 -8.23 10.77 -4.46
C CYS A 291 -7.72 12.18 -4.13
N LYS A 292 -8.61 13.05 -3.66
CA LYS A 292 -8.25 14.43 -3.29
C LYS A 292 -7.23 14.43 -2.15
N ILE A 293 -7.47 13.61 -1.14
CA ILE A 293 -6.58 13.53 0.04
C ILE A 293 -5.22 12.95 -0.36
N TRP A 294 -5.23 11.89 -1.18
CA TRP A 294 -3.99 11.25 -1.63
C TRP A 294 -3.13 12.22 -2.45
N ASN A 295 -3.74 13.07 -3.26
CA ASN A 295 -3.06 14.01 -4.13
C ASN A 295 -2.79 15.37 -3.49
N LYS A 296 -3.16 15.56 -2.23
CA LYS A 296 -2.91 16.82 -1.54
C LYS A 296 -1.42 16.98 -1.29
N PRO A 297 -0.83 18.11 -1.69
CA PRO A 297 0.59 18.32 -1.42
C PRO A 297 0.90 18.28 0.07
N ARG A 298 2.05 17.69 0.40
CA ARG A 298 2.46 17.51 1.79
C ARG A 298 3.46 18.58 2.18
N PHE A 299 3.35 19.07 3.40
CA PHE A 299 4.32 20.01 3.96
C PHE A 299 5.51 19.24 4.51
N VAL A 300 6.67 19.89 4.46
CA VAL A 300 7.88 19.37 5.05
C VAL A 300 7.73 19.38 6.58
N LEU A 301 7.87 18.23 7.20
CA LEU A 301 7.77 18.09 8.67
C LEU A 301 9.06 18.51 9.36
N ASN A 302 10.19 18.28 8.72
CA ASN A 302 11.49 18.51 9.30
C ASN A 302 12.50 18.73 8.17
N SER A 303 13.34 19.74 8.31
CA SER A 303 14.41 19.98 7.34
C SER A 303 15.68 20.40 8.05
N HIS A 304 16.81 20.09 7.46
CA HIS A 304 18.13 20.53 7.95
C HIS A 304 19.07 20.61 6.76
N PHE A 305 20.23 21.21 6.99
CA PHE A 305 21.22 21.48 5.96
C PHE A 305 22.47 20.65 6.19
N ILE A 306 23.06 20.21 5.10
CA ILE A 306 24.35 19.51 5.13
C ILE A 306 25.31 20.36 4.33
N VAL A 307 26.41 20.73 4.96
CA VAL A 307 27.40 21.60 4.35
C VAL A 307 28.79 21.09 4.71
N SER A 308 29.67 21.03 3.72
CA SER A 308 31.06 20.61 3.99
C SER A 308 31.83 21.70 4.72
N LEU A 309 32.81 21.28 5.54
CA LEU A 309 33.59 22.19 6.36
C LEU A 309 34.36 23.24 5.53
N ASP A 310 34.82 22.86 4.33
CA ASP A 310 35.49 23.80 3.42
C ASP A 310 34.58 24.96 3.01
N GLN A 311 33.31 24.69 2.85
CA GLN A 311 32.32 25.72 2.49
C GLN A 311 32.06 26.66 3.66
N LEU A 312 32.00 26.14 4.88
CA LEU A 312 31.90 26.97 6.10
C LEU A 312 33.14 27.83 6.27
N LYS A 313 34.29 27.25 6.03
CA LYS A 313 35.59 27.95 6.12
C LYS A 313 35.66 29.07 5.07
N ALA A 314 35.18 28.82 3.85
CA ALA A 314 35.14 29.82 2.78
C ALA A 314 34.25 31.02 3.12
N LYS A 315 33.24 30.81 3.97
CA LYS A 315 32.35 31.87 4.45
C LYS A 315 32.82 32.47 5.78
N ASN A 316 34.03 32.14 6.20
CA ASN A 316 34.64 32.62 7.45
C ASN A 316 33.85 32.29 8.72
N TYR A 317 33.13 31.13 8.68
CA TYR A 317 32.38 30.68 9.84
C TYR A 317 33.34 30.14 10.90
N ASP A 318 33.07 30.46 12.17
CA ASP A 318 33.90 30.03 13.29
C ASP A 318 33.63 28.54 13.60
N LEU A 319 34.58 27.68 13.18
CA LEU A 319 34.45 26.23 13.38
C LEU A 319 34.55 25.83 14.87
N ASN A 320 35.03 26.72 15.75
CA ASN A 320 35.00 26.43 17.17
C ASN A 320 33.58 26.33 17.73
N LYS A 321 32.62 27.00 17.11
CA LYS A 321 31.21 26.84 17.47
C LYS A 321 30.73 25.41 17.27
N ILE A 322 31.31 24.69 16.31
CA ILE A 322 30.98 23.29 16.02
C ILE A 322 31.71 22.36 16.99
N THR A 323 33.06 22.51 17.12
CA THR A 323 33.88 21.62 17.95
C THR A 323 33.55 21.74 19.43
N ASN A 324 33.12 22.92 19.88
CA ASN A 324 32.75 23.16 21.28
C ASN A 324 31.27 22.91 21.56
N HIS A 325 30.48 22.52 20.55
CA HIS A 325 29.06 22.30 20.71
C HIS A 325 28.81 20.98 21.46
N LYS A 326 27.78 20.96 22.30
CA LYS A 326 27.42 19.78 23.10
C LYS A 326 27.10 18.55 22.23
N ASN A 327 26.62 18.76 21.00
CA ASN A 327 26.25 17.67 20.07
C ASN A 327 27.38 17.32 19.10
N TYR A 328 28.54 17.93 19.21
CA TYR A 328 29.68 17.59 18.34
C TYR A 328 30.04 16.10 18.37
N PRO A 329 30.03 15.43 19.54
CA PRO A 329 30.29 13.97 19.55
C PRO A 329 29.30 13.16 18.72
N LYS A 330 28.06 13.60 18.62
CA LYS A 330 27.05 12.93 17.79
C LYS A 330 27.41 13.04 16.31
N GLN A 331 27.89 14.20 15.88
CA GLN A 331 28.34 14.42 14.52
C GLN A 331 29.57 13.56 14.20
N VAL A 332 30.50 13.48 15.12
CA VAL A 332 31.68 12.63 14.96
C VAL A 332 31.30 11.18 14.84
N LYS A 333 30.34 10.74 15.64
CA LYS A 333 29.82 9.35 15.54
C LYS A 333 29.20 9.08 14.16
N GLU A 334 28.45 10.02 13.60
CA GLU A 334 27.89 9.88 12.26
C GLU A 334 29.00 9.73 11.23
N TRP A 335 30.03 10.55 11.30
CA TRP A 335 31.20 10.45 10.41
C TRP A 335 31.86 9.07 10.50
N GLN A 336 32.04 8.57 11.73
CA GLN A 336 32.61 7.25 11.97
C GLN A 336 31.74 6.14 11.43
N ASP A 337 30.41 6.22 11.63
CA ASP A 337 29.45 5.24 11.12
C ASP A 337 29.43 5.21 9.59
N LEU A 338 29.72 6.35 8.95
CA LEU A 338 29.80 6.45 7.49
C LEU A 338 31.19 6.09 6.95
N ASN A 339 32.11 5.69 7.83
CA ASN A 339 33.51 5.35 7.50
C ASN A 339 34.26 6.52 6.88
N LEU A 340 33.90 7.74 7.29
CA LEU A 340 34.63 8.93 6.86
C LEU A 340 35.84 9.12 7.77
N LYS A 341 36.95 9.54 7.16
CA LYS A 341 38.18 9.72 7.87
C LYS A 341 38.08 10.95 8.79
N THR A 342 38.17 10.72 10.09
CA THR A 342 38.13 11.79 11.09
C THR A 342 39.49 11.90 11.77
N THR A 343 39.92 13.16 12.02
CA THR A 343 41.10 13.47 12.78
C THR A 343 40.70 14.43 13.89
N ASP A 344 41.59 14.60 14.89
CA ASP A 344 41.33 15.55 15.96
C ASP A 344 41.36 17.01 15.47
N ASN A 345 41.99 17.24 14.32
CA ASN A 345 42.03 18.54 13.68
C ASN A 345 41.11 18.56 12.45
N LEU A 346 39.99 19.26 12.55
CA LEU A 346 39.00 19.36 11.44
C LEU A 346 39.59 19.97 10.16
N LEU A 347 40.65 20.76 10.29
CA LEU A 347 41.32 21.39 9.14
C LEU A 347 42.00 20.37 8.25
N GLU A 348 42.27 19.15 8.74
CA GLU A 348 42.92 18.10 7.95
C GLU A 348 41.93 17.38 7.00
N ASN A 349 40.63 17.42 7.32
CA ASN A 349 39.63 16.87 6.41
C ASN A 349 38.51 17.90 6.24
N GLU A 350 38.77 18.84 5.35
CA GLU A 350 37.87 19.96 5.09
C GLU A 350 36.59 19.57 4.33
N PHE A 351 36.52 18.33 3.83
CA PHE A 351 35.35 17.88 3.07
C PHE A 351 34.35 17.12 3.93
N LEU A 352 34.56 17.01 5.23
CA LEU A 352 33.60 16.37 6.14
C LEU A 352 32.26 17.12 6.08
N PRO A 353 31.13 16.36 5.90
CA PRO A 353 29.82 17.00 5.84
C PRO A 353 29.27 17.28 7.23
N LEU A 354 29.04 18.53 7.53
CA LEU A 354 28.38 18.95 8.76
C LEU A 354 26.89 18.89 8.56
N ASP A 355 26.17 18.21 9.48
CA ASP A 355 24.71 18.09 9.43
C ASP A 355 24.09 18.95 10.52
N THR A 356 23.32 19.97 10.13
CA THR A 356 22.70 20.88 11.10
C THR A 356 21.63 20.19 11.94
N LEU A 357 21.29 18.94 11.64
CA LEU A 357 20.43 18.12 12.51
C LEU A 357 20.96 18.11 13.95
N TYR A 358 22.27 18.07 14.13
CA TYR A 358 22.93 18.06 15.46
C TYR A 358 23.15 19.46 16.02
N PHE A 359 22.97 20.49 15.20
CA PHE A 359 23.28 21.87 15.52
C PHE A 359 22.10 22.79 15.23
N LYS A 360 20.93 22.41 15.74
CA LYS A 360 19.68 23.15 15.46
C LYS A 360 19.75 24.63 15.84
N ASP A 361 20.43 24.94 16.93
CA ASP A 361 20.63 26.32 17.40
C ASP A 361 21.51 27.15 16.46
N LEU A 362 22.36 26.49 15.66
CA LEU A 362 23.27 27.17 14.71
C LEU A 362 22.70 27.12 13.26
N GLU A 363 21.62 26.39 13.03
CA GLU A 363 21.09 26.12 11.69
C GLU A 363 20.77 27.40 10.91
N GLU A 364 20.11 28.35 11.55
CA GLU A 364 19.69 29.58 10.87
C GLU A 364 20.90 30.45 10.49
N GLU A 365 21.86 30.60 11.36
CA GLU A 365 23.08 31.39 11.04
C GLU A 365 23.91 30.71 9.95
N ILE A 366 23.93 29.35 9.91
CA ILE A 366 24.62 28.61 8.84
C ILE A 366 23.89 28.79 7.54
N LYS A 367 22.54 28.61 7.55
CA LYS A 367 21.70 28.79 6.38
C LYS A 367 21.88 30.18 5.75
N ASN A 368 21.95 31.20 6.58
CA ASN A 368 22.04 32.60 6.11
C ASN A 368 23.41 32.93 5.50
N LEU A 369 24.39 32.06 5.62
CA LEU A 369 25.69 32.23 4.93
C LEU A 369 25.56 31.96 3.42
N PHE A 370 24.51 31.22 3.00
CA PHE A 370 24.37 30.74 1.62
C PHE A 370 23.10 31.27 0.99
N SER A 371 23.17 31.57 -0.31
CA SER A 371 21.97 31.87 -1.11
C SER A 371 21.35 30.58 -1.60
N GLU A 372 20.09 30.66 -2.03
CA GLU A 372 19.39 29.48 -2.58
C GLU A 372 20.12 28.89 -3.79
N ASP A 373 20.79 29.74 -4.57
CA ASP A 373 21.52 29.29 -5.76
C ASP A 373 22.76 28.46 -5.42
N GLU A 374 23.25 28.60 -4.21
CA GLU A 374 24.43 27.83 -3.74
C GLU A 374 24.07 26.44 -3.25
N ILE A 375 22.77 26.16 -3.03
CA ILE A 375 22.32 24.83 -2.63
C ILE A 375 22.34 23.94 -3.89
N ASN A 376 23.22 22.94 -3.88
CA ASN A 376 23.44 22.11 -5.07
C ASN A 376 22.80 20.74 -5.00
N GLY A 377 22.05 20.44 -3.94
CA GLY A 377 21.35 19.16 -3.83
C GLY A 377 20.26 19.21 -2.80
N THR A 378 19.22 18.39 -3.01
CA THR A 378 18.12 18.24 -2.08
C THR A 378 17.81 16.76 -1.94
N LEU A 379 17.89 16.26 -0.70
CA LEU A 379 17.56 14.88 -0.38
C LEU A 379 16.22 14.88 0.35
N ILE A 380 15.26 14.12 -0.18
CA ILE A 380 13.90 14.11 0.36
C ILE A 380 13.58 12.69 0.83
N LYS A 381 13.30 12.55 2.12
CA LYS A 381 12.85 11.30 2.72
C LYS A 381 11.35 11.33 2.82
N SER A 382 10.68 10.51 2.01
CA SER A 382 9.23 10.51 1.92
C SER A 382 8.77 9.23 1.19
N GLU A 383 7.48 8.97 1.24
CA GLU A 383 6.85 8.06 0.29
C GLU A 383 7.03 8.68 -1.11
N ASN A 384 7.46 7.88 -2.07
CA ASN A 384 7.95 8.36 -3.37
C ASN A 384 6.88 9.16 -4.14
N TYR A 385 5.67 8.61 -4.26
CA TYR A 385 4.59 9.30 -4.98
C TYR A 385 4.25 10.64 -4.33
N GLN A 386 4.16 10.64 -2.98
CA GLN A 386 3.81 11.86 -2.23
C GLN A 386 4.84 12.96 -2.44
N ALA A 387 6.13 12.59 -2.44
CA ALA A 387 7.20 13.55 -2.68
C ALA A 387 7.11 14.13 -4.09
N LEU A 388 7.00 13.27 -5.10
CA LEU A 388 6.92 13.70 -6.50
C LEU A 388 5.69 14.58 -6.74
N ASN A 389 4.56 14.18 -6.19
CA ASN A 389 3.30 14.94 -6.33
C ASN A 389 3.42 16.33 -5.68
N SER A 390 4.09 16.42 -4.53
CA SER A 390 4.27 17.70 -3.84
C SER A 390 5.23 18.62 -4.59
N LEU A 391 6.17 18.05 -5.35
CA LEU A 391 7.20 18.80 -6.08
C LEU A 391 6.78 19.17 -7.51
N LYS A 392 5.71 18.59 -8.03
CA LYS A 392 5.40 18.66 -9.47
C LYS A 392 5.19 20.08 -9.97
N ASN A 393 4.64 20.97 -9.15
CA ASN A 393 4.40 22.37 -9.58
C ASN A 393 5.68 23.20 -9.53
N ARG A 394 6.51 22.97 -8.52
CA ARG A 394 7.79 23.70 -8.36
C ARG A 394 8.77 23.37 -9.47
N TYR A 395 8.84 22.09 -9.86
CA TYR A 395 9.82 21.61 -10.83
C TYR A 395 9.21 21.25 -12.18
N LYS A 396 8.02 21.75 -12.47
CA LYS A 396 7.32 21.48 -13.73
C LYS A 396 8.20 21.82 -14.93
N GLU A 397 8.45 20.81 -15.78
CA GLU A 397 9.20 20.94 -17.04
C GLU A 397 10.61 21.56 -16.86
N THR A 398 11.23 21.33 -15.70
CA THR A 398 12.57 21.88 -15.39
C THR A 398 13.66 20.84 -15.25
N ILE A 399 13.30 19.57 -15.12
CA ILE A 399 14.29 18.51 -14.84
C ILE A 399 14.91 18.02 -16.15
N ASP A 400 16.23 17.99 -16.18
CA ASP A 400 16.98 17.56 -17.37
C ASP A 400 17.13 16.05 -17.46
N CYS A 401 17.23 15.37 -16.32
CA CYS A 401 17.49 13.93 -16.29
C CYS A 401 16.83 13.31 -15.07
N ILE A 402 16.10 12.21 -15.28
CA ILE A 402 15.52 11.41 -14.21
C ILE A 402 16.10 10.00 -14.32
N TYR A 403 16.62 9.48 -13.22
CA TYR A 403 17.06 8.10 -13.10
C TYR A 403 16.26 7.40 -12.02
N ILE A 404 15.68 6.24 -12.35
CA ILE A 404 14.96 5.43 -11.37
C ILE A 404 15.48 3.99 -11.40
N ASP A 405 15.41 3.36 -10.24
CA ASP A 405 15.80 1.96 -10.03
C ASP A 405 14.65 1.29 -9.26
N PRO A 406 13.52 1.00 -9.94
CA PRO A 406 12.35 0.45 -9.28
C PRO A 406 12.56 -1.01 -8.87
N PRO A 407 11.67 -1.58 -8.05
CA PRO A 407 11.71 -3.03 -7.82
C PRO A 407 11.61 -3.78 -9.14
N TYR A 408 12.45 -4.79 -9.31
CA TYR A 408 12.47 -5.57 -10.56
C TYR A 408 11.36 -6.61 -10.63
N ASN A 409 10.62 -6.77 -9.54
CA ASN A 409 9.52 -7.74 -9.40
C ASN A 409 10.04 -9.18 -9.55
N THR A 410 11.14 -9.45 -8.88
CA THR A 410 11.81 -10.75 -8.93
C THR A 410 11.11 -11.83 -8.12
N GLN A 411 10.06 -11.47 -7.35
CA GLN A 411 9.36 -12.35 -6.41
C GLN A 411 10.25 -12.75 -5.23
N ASN A 412 11.27 -11.95 -4.94
CA ASN A 412 12.20 -12.19 -3.86
C ASN A 412 11.77 -11.41 -2.61
N ASN A 413 11.57 -12.12 -1.50
CA ASN A 413 11.11 -11.55 -0.24
C ASN A 413 12.25 -11.07 0.67
N GLU A 414 13.49 -11.13 0.20
CA GLU A 414 14.66 -10.71 0.98
C GLU A 414 14.87 -9.21 1.03
N PHE A 415 14.25 -8.46 0.14
CA PHE A 415 14.41 -7.01 0.09
C PHE A 415 13.53 -6.32 1.14
N MET A 416 13.98 -5.16 1.60
CA MET A 416 13.23 -4.32 2.54
C MET A 416 11.99 -3.71 1.90
N TYR A 417 11.98 -3.60 0.59
CA TYR A 417 10.85 -3.10 -0.19
C TYR A 417 10.12 -4.29 -0.84
N ALA A 418 8.88 -4.05 -1.23
CA ALA A 418 8.10 -5.06 -1.92
C ALA A 418 8.72 -5.36 -3.29
N ASP A 419 8.93 -6.64 -3.60
CA ASP A 419 9.49 -7.07 -4.87
C ASP A 419 8.74 -8.30 -5.39
N ASN A 420 7.49 -8.48 -4.95
CA ASN A 420 6.63 -9.60 -5.34
C ASN A 420 5.23 -9.11 -5.67
N PHE A 421 5.16 -8.12 -6.55
CA PHE A 421 3.89 -7.57 -7.03
C PHE A 421 3.25 -8.50 -8.04
N LYS A 422 1.91 -8.52 -8.07
CA LYS A 422 1.22 -8.94 -9.29
C LYS A 422 1.60 -7.95 -10.39
N ARG A 423 1.65 -8.42 -11.65
CA ARG A 423 2.07 -7.54 -12.75
C ARG A 423 1.17 -6.31 -12.88
N SER A 424 -0.15 -6.47 -12.72
CA SER A 424 -1.07 -5.34 -12.75
C SER A 424 -0.79 -4.33 -11.65
N SER A 425 -0.47 -4.80 -10.44
CA SER A 425 -0.12 -3.92 -9.31
C SER A 425 1.20 -3.20 -9.56
N TRP A 426 2.19 -3.91 -10.07
CA TRP A 426 3.49 -3.33 -10.43
C TRP A 426 3.32 -2.23 -11.47
N LEU A 427 2.52 -2.49 -12.51
CA LEU A 427 2.25 -1.52 -13.56
C LEU A 427 1.51 -0.30 -13.02
N SER A 428 0.56 -0.48 -12.09
CA SER A 428 -0.15 0.65 -11.46
C SER A 428 0.81 1.51 -10.65
N MET A 429 1.68 0.87 -9.87
CA MET A 429 2.70 1.56 -9.07
C MET A 429 3.62 2.39 -9.98
N MET A 430 4.08 1.80 -11.08
CA MET A 430 4.96 2.46 -12.04
C MET A 430 4.24 3.57 -12.80
N GLU A 431 3.02 3.32 -13.27
CA GLU A 431 2.25 4.30 -14.05
C GLU A 431 2.07 5.61 -13.27
N ASN A 432 1.70 5.50 -12.00
CA ASN A 432 1.52 6.69 -11.15
C ASN A 432 2.79 7.54 -11.10
N ARG A 433 3.94 6.91 -10.98
CA ARG A 433 5.23 7.60 -10.84
C ARG A 433 5.76 8.11 -12.17
N LEU A 434 5.57 7.33 -13.25
CA LEU A 434 5.99 7.75 -14.58
C LEU A 434 5.19 8.96 -15.07
N GLU A 435 3.90 9.04 -14.74
CA GLU A 435 3.06 10.20 -15.07
C GLU A 435 3.60 11.47 -14.41
N LEU A 436 4.04 11.37 -13.15
CA LEU A 436 4.65 12.51 -12.45
C LEU A 436 6.01 12.84 -13.04
N ALA A 437 6.81 11.82 -13.39
CA ALA A 437 8.12 12.03 -14.04
C ALA A 437 7.97 12.81 -15.34
N ARG A 438 6.95 12.46 -16.14
CA ARG A 438 6.67 13.16 -17.40
C ARG A 438 6.42 14.65 -17.18
N LYS A 439 5.69 14.98 -16.11
CA LYS A 439 5.38 16.38 -15.79
C LYS A 439 6.62 17.16 -15.35
N LEU A 440 7.59 16.49 -14.75
CA LEU A 440 8.82 17.12 -14.25
C LEU A 440 9.87 17.32 -15.35
N LEU A 441 9.96 16.43 -16.34
CA LEU A 441 10.95 16.51 -17.40
C LEU A 441 10.70 17.72 -18.30
N ASN A 442 11.78 18.41 -18.67
CA ASN A 442 11.70 19.43 -19.71
C ASN A 442 11.65 18.76 -21.08
N ASP A 443 11.45 19.56 -22.13
CA ASP A 443 11.25 19.05 -23.49
C ASP A 443 12.48 18.36 -24.10
N LYS A 444 13.66 18.57 -23.51
CA LYS A 444 14.91 17.92 -23.92
C LYS A 444 15.38 16.90 -22.89
N GLY A 445 14.59 16.67 -21.86
CA GLY A 445 14.96 15.80 -20.74
C GLY A 445 15.00 14.33 -21.14
N VAL A 446 15.81 13.58 -20.41
CA VAL A 446 15.93 12.13 -20.61
C VAL A 446 15.61 11.40 -19.31
N MET A 447 15.09 10.20 -19.46
CA MET A 447 14.79 9.33 -18.32
C MET A 447 15.48 7.99 -18.50
N PHE A 448 16.17 7.55 -17.46
CA PHE A 448 16.83 6.24 -17.41
C PHE A 448 16.13 5.36 -16.37
N VAL A 449 15.87 4.12 -16.76
CA VAL A 449 15.23 3.13 -15.88
C VAL A 449 16.10 1.88 -15.84
N SER A 450 16.61 1.53 -14.66
CA SER A 450 17.27 0.24 -14.43
C SER A 450 16.20 -0.81 -14.17
N ILE A 451 16.23 -1.89 -14.94
CA ILE A 451 15.22 -2.94 -14.85
C ILE A 451 15.81 -4.24 -15.40
N ASP A 452 15.37 -5.40 -14.86
CA ASP A 452 15.79 -6.69 -15.41
C ASP A 452 14.71 -7.25 -16.35
N ASP A 453 14.92 -8.46 -16.85
CA ASP A 453 14.05 -9.08 -17.84
C ASP A 453 12.64 -9.40 -17.33
N ASN A 454 12.42 -9.43 -16.01
CA ASN A 454 11.10 -9.80 -15.45
C ASN A 454 10.01 -8.84 -15.92
N GLU A 455 10.27 -7.51 -15.89
CA GLU A 455 9.26 -6.51 -16.22
C GLU A 455 9.69 -5.57 -17.37
N GLN A 456 10.85 -5.77 -17.96
CA GLN A 456 11.40 -4.83 -18.95
C GLN A 456 10.45 -4.59 -20.13
N ALA A 457 9.89 -5.66 -20.71
CA ALA A 457 9.00 -5.53 -21.87
C ALA A 457 7.74 -4.74 -21.51
N TYR A 458 7.15 -5.02 -20.36
CA TYR A 458 5.92 -4.36 -19.92
C TYR A 458 6.18 -2.91 -19.51
N CYS A 459 7.33 -2.66 -18.91
CA CYS A 459 7.77 -1.31 -18.55
C CYS A 459 7.96 -0.45 -19.81
N LYS A 460 8.57 -1.03 -20.85
CA LYS A 460 8.77 -0.34 -22.13
C LYS A 460 7.43 0.06 -22.75
N VAL A 461 6.47 -0.87 -22.81
CA VAL A 461 5.15 -0.57 -23.39
C VAL A 461 4.45 0.53 -22.58
N LEU A 462 4.54 0.46 -21.25
CA LEU A 462 3.96 1.49 -20.38
C LEU A 462 4.62 2.84 -20.62
N MET A 463 5.95 2.88 -20.75
CA MET A 463 6.68 4.12 -21.01
C MET A 463 6.36 4.69 -22.39
N ASP A 464 6.17 3.84 -23.40
CA ASP A 464 5.72 4.28 -24.74
C ASP A 464 4.39 5.03 -24.64
N GLU A 465 3.49 4.53 -23.79
CA GLU A 465 2.16 5.13 -23.59
C GLU A 465 2.25 6.44 -22.81
N VAL A 466 3.01 6.46 -21.71
CA VAL A 466 3.14 7.64 -20.85
C VAL A 466 3.90 8.76 -21.57
N PHE A 467 5.00 8.43 -22.22
CA PHE A 467 5.88 9.38 -22.93
C PHE A 467 5.61 9.34 -24.43
N SER A 468 4.33 9.45 -24.79
CA SER A 468 3.92 9.41 -26.21
C SER A 468 4.70 10.47 -27.03
N GLY A 469 5.34 10.03 -28.11
CA GLY A 469 6.19 10.86 -28.92
C GLY A 469 7.66 10.84 -28.52
N GLY A 470 8.00 10.24 -27.40
CA GLY A 470 9.38 10.07 -26.98
C GLY A 470 10.03 8.87 -27.67
N VAL A 471 11.35 8.89 -27.74
CA VAL A 471 12.12 7.76 -28.27
C VAL A 471 12.67 6.95 -27.09
N ILE A 472 12.35 5.66 -27.08
CA ILE A 472 12.86 4.74 -26.04
C ILE A 472 13.93 3.85 -26.68
N THR A 473 15.12 3.91 -26.12
CA THR A 473 16.25 3.08 -26.52
C THR A 473 16.54 2.06 -25.43
N LEU A 474 16.63 0.78 -25.81
CA LEU A 474 16.93 -0.32 -24.88
C LEU A 474 18.43 -0.59 -24.82
#